data_fb8fe7a4957076b179017869a5709b0e
#
_entry.id   fb8fe7a4957076b179017869a5709b0e
#
_cell.length_a   1.000
_cell.length_b   1.000
_cell.length_c   1.000
_cell.angle_alpha   90.00
_cell.angle_beta   90.00
_cell.angle_gamma   90.00
#
_symmetry.space_group_name_H-M   'P 1'
#
loop_
_entity.id
_entity.type
_entity.pdbx_description
1 polymer ?
#
loop_
_entity_poly.entity_id
_entity_poly.type
_entity_poly.pdbx_seq_one_letter_code
_entity_poly.pdbx_strand_id
1 'polypeptide(L)'
;MLNSFFVVKFRILLGNVVVKVGYGMMKALKLQSEVFCVKLKRGSWIGLLMLCVTLLVGCVDHTSRGYLEELSGKELSRVYPTENIEDLFEQFPNGFTVSQSRVVGDSTVFVYLKAKEKGKPFVGTMKQINSKTKEEEISQTIQYLDGKFVFENEEEAKKLWPQGKFLFQELQLNQEMLRKAKLHSKQYTNREESPTGDNSFYLEYNIQLPVVNRILGIDESQPIDFSIFGYDESTGFEYEIGAHQDNITTLWEMIREIR
;
A
#
# COMPACT_ATOMS: atom_id res chain seq x y z
N MET A 1 10.64 1.75 -26.42
CA MET A 1 12.07 2.12 -26.23
C MET A 1 12.85 0.84 -25.97
N LEU A 2 13.79 0.50 -26.83
CA LEU A 2 14.60 -0.71 -26.70
C LEU A 2 15.60 -0.53 -25.56
N ASN A 3 15.49 -1.36 -24.51
CA ASN A 3 16.53 -1.49 -23.49
C ASN A 3 17.75 -2.18 -24.11
N SER A 4 18.76 -1.39 -24.45
CA SER A 4 20.04 -1.91 -24.95
C SER A 4 20.86 -2.39 -23.76
N PHE A 5 20.89 -3.71 -23.57
CA PHE A 5 21.82 -4.34 -22.64
C PHE A 5 23.15 -4.62 -23.36
N PHE A 6 24.26 -4.15 -22.79
CA PHE A 6 25.58 -4.54 -23.22
C PHE A 6 26.09 -5.69 -22.35
N VAL A 7 26.53 -6.78 -23.00
CA VAL A 7 27.17 -7.90 -22.34
C VAL A 7 28.68 -7.69 -22.38
N VAL A 8 29.29 -7.48 -21.22
CA VAL A 8 30.76 -7.37 -21.11
C VAL A 8 31.28 -8.73 -20.65
N LYS A 9 32.10 -9.38 -21.49
CA LYS A 9 32.78 -10.64 -21.16
C LYS A 9 34.16 -10.33 -20.58
N PHE A 10 34.35 -10.66 -19.31
CA PHE A 10 35.67 -10.68 -18.68
C PHE A 10 36.22 -12.12 -18.74
N ARG A 11 37.45 -12.27 -19.30
CA ARG A 11 38.16 -13.54 -19.27
C ARG A 11 39.12 -13.50 -18.09
N ILE A 12 38.78 -14.20 -17.03
CA ILE A 12 39.63 -14.42 -15.86
C ILE A 12 40.17 -15.85 -15.98
N LEU A 13 41.43 -16.10 -15.59
CA LEU A 13 42.15 -17.37 -15.74
C LEU A 13 41.50 -18.60 -15.11
N LEU A 14 40.31 -18.51 -14.55
CA LEU A 14 39.55 -19.59 -13.87
C LEU A 14 38.09 -19.71 -14.30
N GLY A 15 37.66 -19.10 -15.38
CA GLY A 15 36.28 -19.25 -15.89
C GLY A 15 35.71 -17.98 -16.54
N ASN A 16 34.72 -18.18 -17.40
CA ASN A 16 33.99 -17.06 -18.02
C ASN A 16 32.92 -16.56 -17.06
N VAL A 17 33.08 -15.34 -16.52
CA VAL A 17 32.05 -14.66 -15.76
C VAL A 17 31.33 -13.68 -16.69
N VAL A 18 30.01 -13.83 -16.83
CA VAL A 18 29.18 -12.93 -17.62
C VAL A 18 28.44 -12.01 -16.65
N VAL A 19 28.76 -10.71 -16.69
CA VAL A 19 28.09 -9.70 -15.88
C VAL A 19 27.26 -8.82 -16.84
N LYS A 20 25.96 -8.71 -16.60
CA LYS A 20 25.10 -7.76 -17.32
C LYS A 20 25.11 -6.44 -16.55
N VAL A 21 25.61 -5.38 -17.18
CA VAL A 21 25.70 -4.05 -16.58
C VAL A 21 24.78 -3.10 -17.34
N GLY A 22 23.91 -2.38 -16.64
CA GLY A 22 23.01 -1.38 -17.23
C GLY A 22 23.75 -0.10 -17.60
N TYR A 23 23.20 0.68 -18.53
CA TYR A 23 23.84 1.84 -19.17
C TYR A 23 24.26 2.96 -18.19
N GLY A 24 23.58 3.09 -17.03
CA GLY A 24 23.90 4.09 -16.02
C GLY A 24 25.24 3.86 -15.28
N MET A 25 25.67 2.60 -15.16
CA MET A 25 26.94 2.25 -14.50
C MET A 25 28.18 2.48 -15.36
N MET A 26 28.05 2.52 -16.69
CA MET A 26 29.19 2.67 -17.60
C MET A 26 29.85 4.06 -17.54
N LYS A 27 29.10 5.12 -17.20
CA LYS A 27 29.68 6.46 -17.01
C LYS A 27 30.61 6.55 -15.80
N ALA A 28 30.30 5.84 -14.73
CA ALA A 28 31.13 5.79 -13.52
C ALA A 28 32.39 4.94 -13.70
N LEU A 29 32.30 3.85 -14.47
CA LEU A 29 33.44 2.97 -14.76
C LEU A 29 34.46 3.57 -15.72
N LYS A 30 34.05 4.48 -16.64
CA LYS A 30 34.96 5.12 -17.60
C LYS A 30 35.90 6.17 -16.95
N LEU A 31 35.52 6.72 -15.79
CA LEU A 31 36.36 7.69 -15.05
C LEU A 31 37.44 6.99 -14.20
N GLN A 32 37.36 5.71 -13.94
CA GLN A 32 38.28 4.99 -13.06
C GLN A 32 39.26 4.04 -13.76
N SER A 33 39.14 3.89 -15.11
CA SER A 33 39.97 2.92 -15.83
C SER A 33 41.43 3.33 -16.09
N GLU A 34 41.81 4.58 -15.78
CA GLU A 34 43.19 5.06 -16.05
C GLU A 34 44.19 4.90 -14.91
N VAL A 35 43.79 4.38 -13.73
CA VAL A 35 44.68 4.44 -12.54
C VAL A 35 45.00 3.08 -11.91
N PHE A 36 44.51 1.94 -12.36
CA PHE A 36 44.75 0.69 -11.63
C PHE A 36 45.46 -0.42 -12.41
N CYS A 37 46.76 -0.21 -12.68
CA CYS A 37 47.70 -1.31 -12.95
C CYS A 37 48.47 -1.60 -11.65
N VAL A 38 47.80 -2.18 -10.64
CA VAL A 38 48.44 -2.57 -9.37
C VAL A 38 48.83 -4.05 -9.45
N LYS A 39 50.12 -4.37 -9.22
CA LYS A 39 50.64 -5.71 -9.00
C LYS A 39 49.99 -6.29 -7.72
N LEU A 40 48.90 -7.05 -7.86
CA LEU A 40 48.22 -7.68 -6.76
C LEU A 40 48.98 -8.87 -6.18
N LYS A 41 49.52 -8.75 -4.96
CA LYS A 41 49.98 -9.87 -4.13
C LYS A 41 48.78 -10.71 -3.66
N ARG A 42 48.97 -12.04 -3.49
CA ARG A 42 47.94 -13.07 -3.19
C ARG A 42 46.88 -12.74 -2.09
N GLY A 43 47.11 -11.74 -1.25
CA GLY A 43 46.16 -11.32 -0.20
C GLY A 43 45.08 -10.33 -0.64
N SER A 44 45.17 -9.74 -1.85
CA SER A 44 44.26 -8.67 -2.31
C SER A 44 42.98 -9.16 -2.98
N TRP A 45 42.83 -10.46 -3.23
CA TRP A 45 41.65 -11.06 -3.87
C TRP A 45 40.41 -11.01 -2.98
N ILE A 46 40.60 -11.15 -1.65
CA ILE A 46 39.50 -11.05 -0.67
C ILE A 46 38.97 -9.63 -0.62
N GLY A 47 39.84 -8.63 -0.68
CA GLY A 47 39.46 -7.21 -0.71
C GLY A 47 38.69 -6.84 -1.99
N LEU A 48 39.10 -7.39 -3.15
CA LEU A 48 38.38 -7.16 -4.41
C LEU A 48 37.04 -7.87 -4.46
N LEU A 49 36.98 -9.07 -3.88
CA LEU A 49 35.71 -9.83 -3.78
C LEU A 49 34.72 -9.14 -2.83
N MET A 50 35.20 -8.64 -1.68
CA MET A 50 34.42 -7.81 -0.75
C MET A 50 33.94 -6.51 -1.40
N LEU A 51 34.81 -5.84 -2.17
CA LEU A 51 34.44 -4.62 -2.90
C LEU A 51 33.39 -4.93 -4.00
N CYS A 52 33.51 -6.04 -4.69
CA CYS A 52 32.49 -6.48 -5.67
C CYS A 52 31.18 -6.85 -4.99
N VAL A 53 31.20 -7.47 -3.82
CA VAL A 53 29.98 -7.80 -3.05
C VAL A 53 29.31 -6.54 -2.54
N THR A 54 30.05 -5.55 -2.07
CA THR A 54 29.48 -4.25 -1.64
C THR A 54 28.94 -3.41 -2.80
N LEU A 55 29.49 -3.56 -4.01
CA LEU A 55 28.97 -2.91 -5.22
C LEU A 55 27.74 -3.65 -5.81
N LEU A 56 27.50 -4.91 -5.40
CA LEU A 56 26.35 -5.71 -5.77
C LEU A 56 25.16 -5.54 -4.79
N VAL A 57 25.32 -4.83 -3.68
CA VAL A 57 24.21 -4.29 -2.90
C VAL A 57 23.58 -3.21 -3.78
N GLY A 58 22.79 -3.65 -4.74
CA GLY A 58 22.10 -2.79 -5.70
C GLY A 58 21.25 -1.80 -4.92
N CYS A 59 21.27 -0.54 -5.34
CA CYS A 59 20.27 0.43 -4.90
C CYS A 59 18.90 -0.22 -5.08
N VAL A 60 18.15 -0.35 -4.00
CA VAL A 60 16.77 -0.79 -4.06
C VAL A 60 16.03 0.24 -4.91
N ASP A 61 15.42 -0.20 -5.99
CA ASP A 61 14.56 0.67 -6.79
C ASP A 61 13.20 0.78 -6.10
N HIS A 62 13.05 1.79 -5.25
CA HIS A 62 11.83 2.09 -4.49
C HIS A 62 10.63 2.36 -5.40
N THR A 63 10.85 2.69 -6.66
CA THR A 63 9.77 2.91 -7.61
C THR A 63 9.35 1.64 -8.33
N SER A 64 10.04 0.51 -8.13
CA SER A 64 9.73 -0.73 -8.82
C SER A 64 8.42 -1.34 -8.32
N ARG A 65 7.68 -1.99 -9.25
CA ARG A 65 6.46 -2.74 -8.90
C ARG A 65 6.73 -3.73 -7.77
N GLY A 66 7.82 -4.50 -7.88
CA GLY A 66 8.15 -5.55 -6.91
C GLY A 66 8.36 -5.01 -5.50
N TYR A 67 9.06 -3.88 -5.38
CA TYR A 67 9.27 -3.21 -4.09
C TYR A 67 7.96 -2.70 -3.49
N LEU A 68 7.15 -1.98 -4.27
CA LEU A 68 5.90 -1.39 -3.78
C LEU A 68 4.86 -2.45 -3.40
N GLU A 69 4.79 -3.57 -4.14
CA GLU A 69 3.93 -4.70 -3.78
C GLU A 69 4.42 -5.45 -2.54
N GLU A 70 5.73 -5.54 -2.33
CA GLU A 70 6.30 -6.11 -1.12
C GLU A 70 6.01 -5.24 0.09
N LEU A 71 6.24 -3.94 -0.02
CA LEU A 71 5.94 -2.95 1.02
C LEU A 71 4.45 -2.97 1.38
N SER A 72 3.57 -2.80 0.38
CA SER A 72 2.12 -2.79 0.59
C SER A 72 1.62 -4.12 1.15
N GLY A 73 2.06 -5.24 0.57
CA GLY A 73 1.62 -6.56 1.01
C GLY A 73 2.04 -6.88 2.43
N LYS A 74 3.24 -6.47 2.84
CA LYS A 74 3.74 -6.62 4.20
C LYS A 74 2.93 -5.77 5.19
N GLU A 75 2.76 -4.49 4.89
CA GLU A 75 2.08 -3.58 5.80
C GLU A 75 0.57 -3.86 5.87
N LEU A 76 -0.09 -4.06 4.73
CA LEU A 76 -1.52 -4.36 4.71
C LEU A 76 -1.86 -5.70 5.37
N SER A 77 -1.01 -6.73 5.22
CA SER A 77 -1.25 -8.02 5.88
C SER A 77 -1.21 -7.98 7.42
N ARG A 78 -0.72 -6.90 8.02
CA ARG A 78 -0.79 -6.68 9.47
C ARG A 78 -2.18 -6.27 9.94
N VAL A 79 -3.00 -5.77 9.03
CA VAL A 79 -4.32 -5.18 9.31
C VAL A 79 -5.44 -5.95 8.62
N TYR A 80 -5.21 -6.45 7.40
CA TYR A 80 -6.19 -7.12 6.55
C TYR A 80 -5.94 -8.63 6.46
N PRO A 81 -6.75 -9.53 7.07
CA PRO A 81 -7.93 -9.22 7.90
C PRO A 81 -7.60 -9.07 9.39
N THR A 82 -8.39 -8.25 10.09
CA THR A 82 -8.45 -8.19 11.55
C THR A 82 -9.92 -8.24 11.97
N GLU A 83 -10.42 -9.40 12.34
CA GLU A 83 -11.85 -9.62 12.60
C GLU A 83 -12.37 -8.77 13.77
N ASN A 84 -11.59 -8.69 14.85
CA ASN A 84 -11.93 -7.85 16.00
C ASN A 84 -11.15 -6.53 15.94
N ILE A 85 -11.87 -5.41 15.91
CA ILE A 85 -11.28 -4.08 15.81
C ILE A 85 -10.29 -3.78 16.96
N GLU A 86 -10.52 -4.34 18.14
CA GLU A 86 -9.61 -4.15 19.29
C GLU A 86 -8.22 -4.76 19.09
N ASP A 87 -8.11 -5.78 18.23
CA ASP A 87 -6.83 -6.44 17.95
C ASP A 87 -5.89 -5.54 17.13
N LEU A 88 -6.41 -4.47 16.51
CA LEU A 88 -5.58 -3.44 15.89
C LEU A 88 -4.64 -2.73 16.88
N PHE A 89 -4.94 -2.75 18.20
CA PHE A 89 -4.00 -2.23 19.20
C PHE A 89 -2.71 -3.03 19.34
N GLU A 90 -2.68 -4.27 18.84
CA GLU A 90 -1.42 -5.02 18.75
C GLU A 90 -0.46 -4.41 17.71
N GLN A 91 -1.02 -3.76 16.70
CA GLN A 91 -0.28 -3.07 15.65
C GLN A 91 -0.09 -1.58 15.98
N PHE A 92 -1.07 -0.95 16.63
CA PHE A 92 -1.16 0.49 16.90
C PHE A 92 -1.41 0.77 18.40
N PRO A 93 -0.41 0.57 19.26
CA PRO A 93 -0.60 0.67 20.71
C PRO A 93 -1.03 2.07 21.19
N ASN A 94 -0.70 3.13 20.41
CA ASN A 94 -1.09 4.51 20.71
C ASN A 94 -2.49 4.88 20.18
N GLY A 95 -3.15 3.94 19.51
CA GLY A 95 -4.46 4.15 18.91
C GLY A 95 -4.43 4.31 17.40
N PHE A 96 -5.63 4.36 16.82
CA PHE A 96 -5.82 4.42 15.38
C PHE A 96 -7.14 5.11 15.03
N THR A 97 -7.25 5.50 13.76
CA THR A 97 -8.51 5.92 13.14
C THR A 97 -8.81 5.03 11.95
N VAL A 98 -10.09 4.76 11.76
CA VAL A 98 -10.61 4.08 10.55
C VAL A 98 -11.66 4.99 9.92
N SER A 99 -11.59 5.17 8.62
CA SER A 99 -12.59 5.86 7.83
C SER A 99 -13.00 4.97 6.67
N GLN A 100 -14.29 4.85 6.43
CA GLN A 100 -14.83 4.17 5.25
C GLN A 100 -15.86 5.06 4.59
N SER A 101 -15.85 5.15 3.27
CA SER A 101 -16.91 5.81 2.53
C SER A 101 -17.44 4.92 1.42
N ARG A 102 -18.74 5.04 1.12
CA ARG A 102 -19.40 4.32 0.05
C ARG A 102 -20.38 5.23 -0.67
N VAL A 103 -20.34 5.21 -1.98
CA VAL A 103 -21.34 5.89 -2.81
C VAL A 103 -22.60 5.04 -2.88
N VAL A 104 -23.75 5.67 -2.60
CA VAL A 104 -25.08 5.06 -2.62
C VAL A 104 -26.03 6.00 -3.35
N GLY A 105 -26.31 5.71 -4.62
CA GLY A 105 -27.09 6.61 -5.47
C GLY A 105 -26.41 7.98 -5.62
N ASP A 106 -27.15 9.04 -5.29
CA ASP A 106 -26.65 10.42 -5.35
C ASP A 106 -25.96 10.88 -4.05
N SER A 107 -25.78 10.00 -3.08
CA SER A 107 -25.20 10.32 -1.77
C SER A 107 -23.95 9.49 -1.49
N THR A 108 -23.10 9.98 -0.60
CA THR A 108 -21.95 9.27 -0.05
C THR A 108 -22.16 9.06 1.45
N VAL A 109 -22.05 7.82 1.88
CA VAL A 109 -22.08 7.43 3.29
C VAL A 109 -20.65 7.37 3.81
N PHE A 110 -20.38 8.09 4.88
CA PHE A 110 -19.10 8.08 5.59
C PHE A 110 -19.26 7.47 6.97
N VAL A 111 -18.35 6.56 7.32
CA VAL A 111 -18.24 5.99 8.66
C VAL A 111 -16.82 6.27 9.15
N TYR A 112 -16.71 6.93 10.28
CA TYR A 112 -15.43 7.25 10.92
C TYR A 112 -15.42 6.71 12.33
N LEU A 113 -14.31 6.08 12.75
CA LEU A 113 -14.09 5.58 14.10
C LEU A 113 -12.71 5.98 14.59
N LYS A 114 -12.62 6.40 15.85
CA LYS A 114 -11.37 6.71 16.54
C LYS A 114 -11.23 5.88 17.81
N ALA A 115 -10.17 5.09 17.87
CA ALA A 115 -9.77 4.28 19.01
C ALA A 115 -8.50 4.86 19.63
N LYS A 116 -8.54 5.26 20.90
CA LYS A 116 -7.40 5.87 21.59
C LYS A 116 -6.74 4.95 22.60
N GLU A 117 -7.50 4.06 23.20
CA GLU A 117 -7.05 3.21 24.31
C GLU A 117 -7.80 1.89 24.25
N LYS A 118 -7.08 0.76 24.39
CA LYS A 118 -7.67 -0.58 24.39
C LYS A 118 -8.61 -0.73 25.60
N GLY A 119 -9.77 -1.36 25.39
CA GLY A 119 -10.79 -1.58 26.43
C GLY A 119 -11.59 -0.33 26.82
N LYS A 120 -11.45 0.77 26.07
CA LYS A 120 -12.33 1.94 26.17
C LYS A 120 -13.25 2.00 24.96
N PRO A 121 -14.44 2.61 25.09
CA PRO A 121 -15.31 2.81 23.94
C PRO A 121 -14.59 3.60 22.85
N PHE A 122 -14.65 3.10 21.61
CA PHE A 122 -14.21 3.86 20.43
C PHE A 122 -15.38 4.76 20.01
N VAL A 123 -15.08 5.97 19.63
CA VAL A 123 -16.09 6.97 19.28
C VAL A 123 -15.93 7.40 17.83
N GLY A 124 -17.04 7.55 17.16
CA GLY A 124 -17.04 7.93 15.77
C GLY A 124 -18.33 8.61 15.33
N THR A 125 -18.43 8.78 14.02
CA THR A 125 -19.60 9.36 13.38
C THR A 125 -19.96 8.59 12.12
N MET A 126 -21.24 8.54 11.82
CA MET A 126 -21.76 8.10 10.53
C MET A 126 -22.51 9.28 9.91
N LYS A 127 -22.22 9.55 8.64
CA LYS A 127 -22.82 10.65 7.89
C LYS A 127 -23.26 10.20 6.52
N GLN A 128 -24.37 10.76 6.05
CA GLN A 128 -24.76 10.73 4.65
C GLN A 128 -24.69 12.15 4.10
N ILE A 129 -24.00 12.32 3.00
CA ILE A 129 -23.80 13.61 2.33
C ILE A 129 -24.28 13.48 0.89
N ASN A 130 -25.12 14.38 0.47
CA ASN A 130 -25.54 14.47 -0.93
C ASN A 130 -24.35 14.84 -1.81
N SER A 131 -24.02 14.03 -2.79
CA SER A 131 -22.84 14.20 -3.62
C SER A 131 -22.92 15.44 -4.52
N LYS A 132 -24.14 15.92 -4.85
CA LYS A 132 -24.38 17.07 -5.71
C LYS A 132 -24.44 18.38 -4.92
N THR A 133 -25.25 18.43 -3.86
CA THR A 133 -25.46 19.66 -3.07
C THR A 133 -24.38 19.84 -2.00
N LYS A 134 -23.67 18.78 -1.63
CA LYS A 134 -22.72 18.71 -0.51
C LYS A 134 -23.37 18.92 0.87
N GLU A 135 -24.70 18.85 0.93
CA GLU A 135 -25.44 18.97 2.18
C GLU A 135 -25.38 17.65 2.96
N GLU A 136 -25.24 17.77 4.28
CA GLU A 136 -25.33 16.64 5.21
C GLU A 136 -26.82 16.31 5.39
N GLU A 137 -27.22 15.13 4.91
CA GLU A 137 -28.60 14.65 5.00
C GLU A 137 -28.84 13.94 6.33
N ILE A 138 -27.82 13.20 6.81
CA ILE A 138 -27.89 12.41 8.04
C ILE A 138 -26.54 12.54 8.75
N SER A 139 -26.60 12.67 10.08
CA SER A 139 -25.41 12.61 10.95
C SER A 139 -25.80 11.96 12.25
N GLN A 140 -25.05 10.92 12.67
CA GLN A 140 -25.22 10.30 13.96
C GLN A 140 -23.89 9.87 14.59
N THR A 141 -23.89 9.81 15.93
CA THR A 141 -22.76 9.26 16.68
C THR A 141 -22.80 7.74 16.60
N ILE A 142 -21.62 7.14 16.46
CA ILE A 142 -21.40 5.70 16.60
C ILE A 142 -20.40 5.42 17.70
N GLN A 143 -20.56 4.30 18.38
CA GLN A 143 -19.60 3.79 19.35
C GLN A 143 -19.30 2.32 19.02
N TYR A 144 -18.08 1.90 19.34
CA TYR A 144 -17.74 0.48 19.37
C TYR A 144 -17.38 0.13 20.79
N LEU A 145 -18.12 -0.81 21.38
CA LEU A 145 -18.02 -1.22 22.77
C LEU A 145 -18.34 -2.70 22.89
N ASP A 146 -17.52 -3.43 23.65
CA ASP A 146 -17.71 -4.87 23.91
C ASP A 146 -17.92 -5.70 22.62
N GLY A 147 -17.10 -5.41 21.60
CA GLY A 147 -17.16 -6.13 20.33
C GLY A 147 -18.32 -5.76 19.42
N LYS A 148 -19.07 -4.70 19.70
CA LYS A 148 -20.28 -4.32 18.94
C LYS A 148 -20.33 -2.83 18.66
N PHE A 149 -20.90 -2.51 17.49
CA PHE A 149 -21.30 -1.15 17.19
C PHE A 149 -22.61 -0.79 17.89
N VAL A 150 -22.65 0.38 18.47
CA VAL A 150 -23.80 1.01 19.08
C VAL A 150 -24.10 2.29 18.30
N PHE A 151 -25.29 2.43 17.82
CA PHE A 151 -25.72 3.57 17.01
C PHE A 151 -26.75 4.40 17.77
N GLU A 152 -26.77 5.68 17.54
CA GLU A 152 -27.83 6.57 18.04
C GLU A 152 -29.19 6.22 17.41
N ASN A 153 -29.21 5.87 16.13
CA ASN A 153 -30.35 5.35 15.40
C ASN A 153 -29.97 4.06 14.64
N GLU A 154 -30.29 2.89 15.22
CA GLU A 154 -29.92 1.60 14.63
C GLU A 154 -30.63 1.29 13.30
N GLU A 155 -31.89 1.70 13.14
CA GLU A 155 -32.63 1.43 11.90
C GLU A 155 -32.05 2.20 10.73
N GLU A 156 -31.66 3.43 10.98
CA GLU A 156 -31.00 4.28 9.99
C GLU A 156 -29.60 3.78 9.67
N ALA A 157 -28.83 3.41 10.69
CA ALA A 157 -27.50 2.83 10.52
C ALA A 157 -27.54 1.56 9.65
N LYS A 158 -28.49 0.65 9.89
CA LYS A 158 -28.67 -0.56 9.08
C LYS A 158 -28.99 -0.28 7.61
N LYS A 159 -29.71 0.82 7.31
CA LYS A 159 -29.98 1.23 5.93
C LYS A 159 -28.73 1.78 5.24
N LEU A 160 -27.95 2.59 5.96
CA LEU A 160 -26.77 3.28 5.43
C LEU A 160 -25.54 2.37 5.37
N TRP A 161 -25.38 1.50 6.35
CA TRP A 161 -24.22 0.61 6.51
C TRP A 161 -24.68 -0.82 6.86
N PRO A 162 -25.37 -1.51 5.94
CA PRO A 162 -26.04 -2.79 6.21
C PRO A 162 -25.09 -3.91 6.63
N GLN A 163 -23.84 -3.89 6.17
CA GLN A 163 -22.81 -4.86 6.57
C GLN A 163 -22.33 -4.67 8.01
N GLY A 164 -22.41 -3.44 8.57
CA GLY A 164 -21.96 -3.15 9.93
C GLY A 164 -20.49 -3.47 10.22
N LYS A 165 -19.65 -3.49 9.18
CA LYS A 165 -18.26 -3.89 9.25
C LYS A 165 -17.41 -3.04 8.31
N PHE A 166 -16.17 -2.79 8.71
CA PHE A 166 -15.13 -2.25 7.86
C PHE A 166 -14.54 -3.34 6.95
N LEU A 167 -13.93 -2.94 5.84
CA LEU A 167 -13.29 -3.88 4.91
C LEU A 167 -12.19 -4.68 5.57
N PHE A 168 -11.37 -4.04 6.39
CA PHE A 168 -10.24 -4.71 7.04
C PHE A 168 -10.66 -5.88 7.93
N GLN A 169 -11.94 -5.98 8.33
CA GLN A 169 -12.43 -7.10 9.13
C GLN A 169 -12.62 -8.38 8.32
N GLU A 170 -12.78 -8.30 7.02
CA GLU A 170 -13.09 -9.46 6.16
C GLU A 170 -12.14 -9.59 4.96
N LEU A 171 -11.59 -8.48 4.46
CA LEU A 171 -10.74 -8.48 3.27
C LEU A 171 -9.34 -8.98 3.59
N GLN A 172 -8.90 -10.01 2.90
CA GLN A 172 -7.51 -10.47 2.97
C GLN A 172 -6.67 -9.75 1.90
N LEU A 173 -5.60 -9.08 2.33
CA LEU A 173 -4.62 -8.46 1.45
C LEU A 173 -3.22 -8.97 1.79
N ASN A 174 -2.50 -9.45 0.78
CA ASN A 174 -1.11 -9.90 0.95
C ASN A 174 -0.33 -9.75 -0.36
N GLN A 175 1.00 -9.82 -0.25
CA GLN A 175 1.91 -9.67 -1.38
C GLN A 175 1.65 -10.66 -2.52
N GLU A 176 1.35 -11.92 -2.21
CA GLU A 176 1.13 -12.95 -3.23
C GLU A 176 -0.09 -12.63 -4.10
N MET A 177 -1.16 -12.14 -3.47
CA MET A 177 -2.36 -11.72 -4.16
C MET A 177 -2.09 -10.53 -5.07
N LEU A 178 -1.37 -9.50 -4.59
CA LEU A 178 -1.02 -8.32 -5.38
C LEU A 178 -0.13 -8.69 -6.58
N ARG A 179 0.86 -9.55 -6.38
CA ARG A 179 1.75 -10.03 -7.48
C ARG A 179 1.00 -10.78 -8.58
N LYS A 180 -0.04 -11.54 -8.22
CA LYS A 180 -0.88 -12.28 -9.18
C LYS A 180 -1.88 -11.38 -9.91
N ALA A 181 -2.24 -10.27 -9.31
CA ALA A 181 -3.20 -9.34 -9.88
C ALA A 181 -2.63 -8.62 -11.12
N LYS A 182 -3.53 -8.25 -12.02
CA LYS A 182 -3.16 -7.44 -13.18
C LYS A 182 -3.01 -5.98 -12.75
N LEU A 183 -1.77 -5.50 -12.65
CA LEU A 183 -1.49 -4.09 -12.39
C LEU A 183 -1.94 -3.26 -13.60
N HIS A 184 -2.81 -2.29 -13.35
CA HIS A 184 -3.33 -1.34 -14.34
C HIS A 184 -2.52 -0.05 -14.36
N SER A 185 -2.27 0.53 -13.17
CA SER A 185 -1.54 1.79 -13.02
C SER A 185 -0.58 1.73 -11.83
N LYS A 186 0.52 2.46 -11.95
CA LYS A 186 1.50 2.65 -10.87
C LYS A 186 2.03 4.08 -10.93
N GLN A 187 1.98 4.79 -9.82
CA GLN A 187 2.58 6.11 -9.64
C GLN A 187 3.45 6.11 -8.39
N TYR A 188 4.52 6.90 -8.43
CA TYR A 188 5.38 7.16 -7.28
C TYR A 188 5.72 8.64 -7.28
N THR A 189 5.46 9.31 -6.16
CA THR A 189 5.70 10.73 -5.97
C THR A 189 6.81 10.89 -4.95
N ASN A 190 7.91 11.50 -5.35
CA ASN A 190 9.03 11.78 -4.45
C ASN A 190 8.64 12.86 -3.44
N ARG A 191 9.33 12.86 -2.30
CA ARG A 191 9.16 13.85 -1.22
C ARG A 191 9.18 15.30 -1.69
N GLU A 192 10.07 15.62 -2.64
CA GLU A 192 10.23 16.98 -3.17
C GLU A 192 9.02 17.45 -4.00
N GLU A 193 8.29 16.51 -4.59
CA GLU A 193 7.10 16.75 -5.42
C GLU A 193 5.79 16.58 -4.64
N SER A 194 5.89 15.98 -3.45
CA SER A 194 4.73 15.66 -2.62
C SER A 194 4.25 16.86 -1.82
N PRO A 195 2.94 17.18 -1.85
CA PRO A 195 2.37 18.24 -1.00
C PRO A 195 2.53 17.98 0.50
N THR A 196 2.66 16.72 0.90
CA THR A 196 2.84 16.29 2.30
C THR A 196 4.30 16.25 2.73
N GLY A 197 5.25 16.33 1.80
CA GLY A 197 6.67 16.20 2.07
C GLY A 197 7.12 14.77 2.36
N ASP A 198 6.33 13.76 2.00
CA ASP A 198 6.65 12.35 2.13
C ASP A 198 6.66 11.66 0.76
N ASN A 199 7.47 10.61 0.60
CA ASN A 199 7.38 9.76 -0.56
C ASN A 199 6.05 8.99 -0.51
N SER A 200 5.28 9.03 -1.58
CA SER A 200 4.00 8.34 -1.67
C SER A 200 3.89 7.52 -2.94
N PHE A 201 3.01 6.54 -2.93
CA PHE A 201 2.76 5.71 -4.09
C PHE A 201 1.28 5.38 -4.25
N TYR A 202 0.91 5.08 -5.48
CA TYR A 202 -0.42 4.62 -5.87
C TYR A 202 -0.27 3.39 -6.76
N LEU A 203 -0.98 2.32 -6.43
CA LEU A 203 -1.06 1.10 -7.22
C LEU A 203 -2.53 0.82 -7.53
N GLU A 204 -2.84 0.51 -8.77
CA GLU A 204 -4.17 0.17 -9.21
C GLU A 204 -4.16 -1.17 -9.94
N TYR A 205 -5.07 -2.04 -9.57
CA TYR A 205 -5.19 -3.40 -10.06
C TYR A 205 -6.56 -3.67 -10.63
N ASN A 206 -6.62 -4.50 -11.65
CA ASN A 206 -7.84 -5.17 -12.02
C ASN A 206 -7.82 -6.57 -11.37
N ILE A 207 -8.71 -6.78 -10.37
CA ILE A 207 -8.68 -7.94 -9.50
C ILE A 207 -10.07 -8.36 -9.06
N GLN A 208 -10.27 -9.64 -8.80
CA GLN A 208 -11.49 -10.19 -8.24
C GLN A 208 -11.41 -10.18 -6.71
N LEU A 209 -12.31 -9.46 -6.06
CA LEU A 209 -12.41 -9.32 -4.60
C LEU A 209 -13.86 -9.55 -4.14
N PRO A 210 -14.25 -10.80 -3.86
CA PRO A 210 -15.65 -11.15 -3.53
C PRO A 210 -16.25 -10.33 -2.38
N VAL A 211 -15.43 -10.04 -1.34
CA VAL A 211 -15.86 -9.22 -0.19
C VAL A 211 -16.23 -7.81 -0.63
N VAL A 212 -15.39 -7.18 -1.43
CA VAL A 212 -15.62 -5.82 -1.95
C VAL A 212 -16.84 -5.82 -2.88
N ASN A 213 -16.91 -6.80 -3.78
CA ASN A 213 -18.02 -6.93 -4.72
C ASN A 213 -19.37 -7.06 -4.02
N ARG A 214 -19.41 -7.86 -2.94
CA ARG A 214 -20.64 -8.02 -2.10
C ARG A 214 -21.06 -6.68 -1.49
N ILE A 215 -20.11 -5.88 -0.99
CA ILE A 215 -20.40 -4.56 -0.43
C ILE A 215 -20.91 -3.59 -1.50
N LEU A 216 -20.38 -3.68 -2.70
CA LEU A 216 -20.79 -2.86 -3.86
C LEU A 216 -22.11 -3.34 -4.48
N GLY A 217 -22.59 -4.55 -4.14
CA GLY A 217 -23.80 -5.15 -4.72
C GLY A 217 -23.61 -5.62 -6.16
N ILE A 218 -22.39 -5.98 -6.54
CA ILE A 218 -22.04 -6.55 -7.86
C ILE A 218 -21.72 -8.03 -7.73
N ASP A 219 -21.66 -8.74 -8.85
CA ASP A 219 -21.33 -10.18 -8.88
C ASP A 219 -19.96 -10.44 -8.26
N GLU A 220 -19.90 -11.35 -7.28
CA GLU A 220 -18.67 -11.67 -6.55
C GLU A 220 -17.52 -12.18 -7.45
N SER A 221 -17.85 -12.71 -8.64
CA SER A 221 -16.87 -13.19 -9.61
C SER A 221 -16.35 -12.11 -10.55
N GLN A 222 -16.93 -10.92 -10.55
CA GLN A 222 -16.56 -9.84 -11.46
C GLN A 222 -15.24 -9.19 -11.03
N PRO A 223 -14.27 -8.98 -11.94
CA PRO A 223 -13.12 -8.14 -11.66
C PRO A 223 -13.53 -6.68 -11.43
N ILE A 224 -12.86 -6.03 -10.50
CA ILE A 224 -13.00 -4.60 -10.23
C ILE A 224 -11.65 -3.91 -10.31
N ASP A 225 -11.66 -2.60 -10.50
CA ASP A 225 -10.48 -1.79 -10.34
C ASP A 225 -10.32 -1.45 -8.85
N PHE A 226 -9.19 -1.86 -8.30
CA PHE A 226 -8.87 -1.75 -6.88
C PHE A 226 -7.56 -0.99 -6.70
N SER A 227 -7.54 0.02 -5.85
CA SER A 227 -6.38 0.85 -5.63
C SER A 227 -5.84 0.75 -4.21
N ILE A 228 -4.53 0.94 -4.10
CA ILE A 228 -3.79 1.09 -2.84
C ILE A 228 -3.01 2.38 -2.94
N PHE A 229 -3.20 3.27 -1.98
CA PHE A 229 -2.36 4.43 -1.75
C PHE A 229 -1.64 4.25 -0.42
N GLY A 230 -0.35 4.60 -0.37
CA GLY A 230 0.46 4.51 0.82
C GLY A 230 1.69 5.40 0.75
N TYR A 231 2.42 5.46 1.86
CA TYR A 231 3.66 6.21 1.97
C TYR A 231 4.85 5.26 2.08
N ASP A 232 5.91 5.55 1.32
CA ASP A 232 7.19 4.88 1.41
C ASP A 232 8.04 5.59 2.48
N GLU A 233 8.70 4.80 3.33
CA GLU A 233 9.51 5.30 4.45
C GLU A 233 8.71 6.11 5.50
N SER A 234 7.39 5.89 5.59
CA SER A 234 6.57 6.51 6.64
C SER A 234 6.97 6.02 8.03
N THR A 235 6.95 6.93 9.02
CA THR A 235 7.20 6.58 10.42
C THR A 235 6.00 5.94 11.11
N GLY A 236 4.86 5.78 10.44
CA GLY A 236 3.64 5.16 10.95
C GLY A 236 2.79 4.58 9.84
N PHE A 237 1.79 3.80 10.23
CA PHE A 237 0.86 3.19 9.29
C PHE A 237 -0.18 4.21 8.81
N GLU A 238 -0.22 4.42 7.51
CA GLU A 238 -1.24 5.20 6.84
C GLU A 238 -1.46 4.64 5.43
N TYR A 239 -2.53 3.87 5.27
CA TYR A 239 -2.90 3.25 4.01
C TYR A 239 -4.36 3.53 3.69
N GLU A 240 -4.58 3.75 2.42
CA GLU A 240 -5.88 3.94 1.82
C GLU A 240 -6.09 2.87 0.75
N ILE A 241 -7.23 2.20 0.79
CA ILE A 241 -7.66 1.30 -0.28
C ILE A 241 -8.94 1.82 -0.91
N GLY A 242 -9.06 1.65 -2.21
CA GLY A 242 -10.22 2.09 -2.98
C GLY A 242 -10.72 1.00 -3.92
N ALA A 243 -12.03 0.96 -4.16
CA ALA A 243 -12.63 0.21 -5.23
C ALA A 243 -13.34 1.16 -6.18
N HIS A 244 -13.13 0.96 -7.47
CA HIS A 244 -13.60 1.83 -8.52
C HIS A 244 -14.55 1.08 -9.43
N GLN A 245 -15.61 1.75 -9.84
CA GLN A 245 -16.54 1.29 -10.87
C GLN A 245 -16.74 2.42 -11.86
N ASP A 246 -16.56 2.15 -13.15
CA ASP A 246 -16.68 3.15 -14.23
C ASP A 246 -15.82 4.41 -13.99
N ASN A 247 -14.59 4.24 -13.48
CA ASN A 247 -13.64 5.31 -13.09
C ASN A 247 -14.14 6.21 -11.94
N ILE A 248 -15.12 5.79 -11.18
CA ILE A 248 -15.62 6.48 -9.99
C ILE A 248 -15.24 5.65 -8.78
N THR A 249 -14.62 6.26 -7.78
CA THR A 249 -14.38 5.61 -6.49
C THR A 249 -15.72 5.36 -5.81
N THR A 250 -16.12 4.11 -5.72
CA THR A 250 -17.41 3.70 -5.16
C THR A 250 -17.33 3.24 -3.72
N LEU A 251 -16.15 2.79 -3.31
CA LEU A 251 -15.83 2.40 -1.94
C LEU A 251 -14.40 2.82 -1.62
N TRP A 252 -14.19 3.33 -0.43
CA TRP A 252 -12.89 3.78 0.04
C TRP A 252 -12.76 3.48 1.54
N GLU A 253 -11.58 2.99 1.96
CA GLU A 253 -11.26 2.79 3.38
C GLU A 253 -9.84 3.25 3.66
N MET A 254 -9.66 4.00 4.75
CA MET A 254 -8.36 4.42 5.25
C MET A 254 -8.19 4.03 6.71
N ILE A 255 -7.03 3.49 7.04
CA ILE A 255 -6.60 3.24 8.40
C ILE A 255 -5.34 4.04 8.64
N ARG A 256 -5.31 4.75 9.77
CA ARG A 256 -4.19 5.59 10.18
C ARG A 256 -3.86 5.37 11.65
N GLU A 257 -2.59 5.14 11.95
CA GLU A 257 -2.06 5.16 13.30
C GLU A 257 -2.12 6.56 13.91
N ILE A 258 -2.47 6.66 15.21
CA ILE A 258 -2.40 7.91 15.98
C ILE A 258 -0.97 8.05 16.51
N ARG A 259 -0.31 9.14 16.16
CA ARG A 259 1.05 9.49 16.59
C ARG A 259 1.04 10.40 17.79
#